data_3b20c67280fd2ea5fa392cd64f22b6b0
#
_entry.id   3b20c67280fd2ea5fa392cd64f22b6b0
#
_cell.length_a   1.000
_cell.length_b   1.000
_cell.length_c   1.000
_cell.angle_alpha   90.00
_cell.angle_beta   90.00
_cell.angle_gamma   90.00
#
_symmetry.space_group_name_H-M   'P 1'
#
loop_
_entity.id
_entity.type
_entity.pdbx_description
1 polymer ?
#
loop_
_entity_poly.entity_id
_entity_poly.type
_entity_poly.pdbx_seq_one_letter_code
_entity_poly.pdbx_strand_id
1 'polypeptide(L)'
;MKKLFIAFAAIFALASSVSAERYVMVTHGEGKDPFWPVVQKGGEDAARAIGADFEYIFTPSGDMADMAKSIAAAAATQPDGLVVSLPDPDALGQAIKDAVAAGIPVITMNSGLESSASLGALMHVGQPEFLAGQKAGERAKAEGATKGICFIQEAYNTALTDRCGGYAEAIPTTNFDSSNDPATIPTRAAAGLQANPDVDAVLSVGPHVCVGVQQLSLIHI
;
A
#
# COMPACT_ATOMS: atom_id res chain seq x y z
N MET A 1 35.38 -50.19 23.74
CA MET A 1 35.45 -48.68 23.92
C MET A 1 35.47 -47.90 22.61
N LYS A 2 36.00 -48.40 21.49
CA LYS A 2 36.02 -47.69 20.19
C LYS A 2 34.66 -47.52 19.49
N LYS A 3 33.63 -48.36 19.78
CA LYS A 3 32.30 -48.29 19.17
C LYS A 3 31.37 -47.26 19.85
N LEU A 4 31.68 -46.79 21.05
CA LEU A 4 30.85 -45.81 21.76
C LEU A 4 31.16 -44.38 21.36
N PHE A 5 32.36 -44.10 20.84
CA PHE A 5 32.75 -42.77 20.38
C PHE A 5 32.17 -42.36 19.04
N ILE A 6 31.81 -43.35 18.16
CA ILE A 6 31.23 -43.08 16.84
C ILE A 6 29.74 -42.70 16.94
N ALA A 7 29.03 -43.22 17.96
CA ALA A 7 27.61 -42.87 18.18
C ALA A 7 27.42 -41.44 18.71
N PHE A 8 28.39 -40.87 19.41
CA PHE A 8 28.29 -39.50 19.95
C PHE A 8 28.62 -38.43 18.90
N ALA A 9 29.44 -38.74 17.89
CA ALA A 9 29.77 -37.82 16.80
C ALA A 9 28.60 -37.67 15.78
N ALA A 10 27.74 -38.68 15.63
CA ALA A 10 26.60 -38.64 14.73
C ALA A 10 25.42 -37.78 15.24
N ILE A 11 25.30 -37.57 16.55
CA ILE A 11 24.22 -36.76 17.15
C ILE A 11 24.52 -35.24 17.03
N PHE A 12 25.79 -34.85 16.91
CA PHE A 12 26.16 -33.44 16.78
C PHE A 12 26.04 -32.88 15.36
N ALA A 13 25.82 -33.74 14.33
CA ALA A 13 25.72 -33.34 12.93
C ALA A 13 24.30 -32.94 12.51
N LEU A 14 23.29 -33.04 13.40
CA LEU A 14 21.89 -32.70 13.12
C LEU A 14 21.41 -31.40 13.83
N ALA A 15 22.31 -30.61 14.37
CA ALA A 15 21.99 -29.24 14.71
C ALA A 15 21.91 -28.41 13.42
N SER A 16 20.83 -28.62 12.63
CA SER A 16 20.45 -27.67 11.60
C SER A 16 20.32 -26.33 12.31
N SER A 17 21.17 -25.38 11.95
CA SER A 17 20.97 -24.00 12.36
C SER A 17 19.56 -23.61 11.86
N VAL A 18 18.61 -23.49 12.76
CA VAL A 18 17.32 -22.87 12.45
C VAL A 18 17.69 -21.43 12.09
N SER A 19 17.78 -21.14 10.81
CA SER A 19 17.84 -19.76 10.34
C SER A 19 16.52 -19.09 10.69
N ALA A 20 16.57 -17.85 11.18
CA ALA A 20 15.35 -17.06 11.33
C ALA A 20 14.65 -16.96 9.97
N GLU A 21 13.32 -17.07 9.96
CA GLU A 21 12.53 -16.80 8.76
C GLU A 21 12.77 -15.36 8.31
N ARG A 22 12.83 -15.13 7.00
CA ARG A 22 13.09 -13.80 6.44
C ARG A 22 11.94 -13.35 5.57
N TYR A 23 11.37 -12.22 5.92
CA TYR A 23 10.27 -11.59 5.20
C TYR A 23 10.72 -10.28 4.56
N VAL A 24 10.30 -10.06 3.31
CA VAL A 24 10.58 -8.82 2.58
C VAL A 24 9.27 -8.12 2.27
N MET A 25 9.20 -6.82 2.54
CA MET A 25 8.07 -5.97 2.18
C MET A 25 8.51 -4.95 1.14
N VAL A 26 7.81 -4.92 -0.01
CA VAL A 26 8.06 -3.95 -1.09
C VAL A 26 6.83 -3.06 -1.26
N THR A 27 7.02 -1.74 -1.19
CA THR A 27 5.92 -0.77 -1.28
C THR A 27 6.18 0.33 -2.30
N HIS A 28 5.09 0.93 -2.80
CA HIS A 28 5.13 2.04 -3.74
C HIS A 28 5.31 3.41 -3.07
N GLY A 29 5.53 3.42 -1.75
CA GLY A 29 5.59 4.66 -0.98
C GLY A 29 6.65 5.63 -1.49
N GLU A 30 6.28 6.89 -1.61
CA GLU A 30 7.24 7.97 -1.79
C GLU A 30 7.77 8.42 -0.42
N GLY A 31 9.06 8.80 -0.36
CA GLY A 31 9.75 9.08 0.91
C GLY A 31 9.21 10.27 1.73
N LYS A 32 8.21 11.01 1.23
CA LYS A 32 7.56 12.13 1.90
C LYS A 32 6.16 11.80 2.44
N ASP A 33 5.61 10.63 2.11
CA ASP A 33 4.29 10.21 2.58
C ASP A 33 4.37 9.68 4.02
N PRO A 34 3.70 10.30 4.99
CA PRO A 34 3.75 9.90 6.40
C PRO A 34 3.06 8.56 6.70
N PHE A 35 2.34 7.99 5.75
CA PHE A 35 1.66 6.69 5.90
C PHE A 35 2.67 5.53 5.97
N TRP A 36 3.67 5.51 5.07
CA TRP A 36 4.56 4.38 4.91
C TRP A 36 5.50 4.09 6.09
N PRO A 37 6.03 5.08 6.82
CA PRO A 37 6.78 4.82 8.04
C PRO A 37 5.99 4.05 9.11
N VAL A 38 4.67 4.26 9.19
CA VAL A 38 3.79 3.51 10.11
C VAL A 38 3.66 2.05 9.66
N VAL A 39 3.53 1.82 8.36
CA VAL A 39 3.48 0.47 7.77
C VAL A 39 4.79 -0.28 8.02
N GLN A 40 5.93 0.36 7.73
CA GLN A 40 7.26 -0.19 7.98
C GLN A 40 7.41 -0.60 9.45
N LYS A 41 7.07 0.30 10.36
CA LYS A 41 7.15 0.02 11.80
C LYS A 41 6.29 -1.18 12.20
N GLY A 42 5.10 -1.32 11.61
CA GLY A 42 4.24 -2.49 11.85
C GLY A 42 4.91 -3.80 11.42
N GLY A 43 5.56 -3.81 10.25
CA GLY A 43 6.34 -4.96 9.77
C GLY A 43 7.51 -5.31 10.68
N GLU A 44 8.28 -4.30 11.09
CA GLU A 44 9.40 -4.48 12.04
C GLU A 44 8.95 -5.03 13.40
N ASP A 45 7.84 -4.53 13.93
CA ASP A 45 7.30 -4.98 15.21
C ASP A 45 6.76 -6.42 15.11
N ALA A 46 6.10 -6.77 14.01
CA ALA A 46 5.62 -8.12 13.77
C ALA A 46 6.78 -9.12 13.65
N ALA A 47 7.80 -8.82 12.86
CA ALA A 47 8.98 -9.67 12.70
C ALA A 47 9.71 -9.89 14.04
N ARG A 48 9.88 -8.81 14.82
CA ARG A 48 10.48 -8.90 16.17
C ARG A 48 9.68 -9.79 17.09
N ALA A 49 8.35 -9.74 17.02
CA ALA A 49 7.47 -10.53 17.86
C ALA A 49 7.57 -12.04 17.60
N ILE A 50 7.89 -12.43 16.36
CA ILE A 50 8.04 -13.84 15.96
C ILE A 50 9.50 -14.30 15.84
N GLY A 51 10.47 -13.41 16.04
CA GLY A 51 11.90 -13.71 15.93
C GLY A 51 12.39 -13.91 14.49
N ALA A 52 11.73 -13.24 13.53
CA ALA A 52 12.06 -13.27 12.10
C ALA A 52 12.92 -12.07 11.69
N ASP A 53 13.65 -12.22 10.59
CA ASP A 53 14.32 -11.11 9.89
C ASP A 53 13.31 -10.38 8.99
N PHE A 54 13.42 -9.05 8.93
CA PHE A 54 12.53 -8.21 8.12
C PHE A 54 13.31 -7.19 7.30
N GLU A 55 12.98 -7.12 6.02
CA GLU A 55 13.53 -6.12 5.10
C GLU A 55 12.39 -5.29 4.51
N TYR A 56 12.54 -3.97 4.55
CA TYR A 56 11.60 -3.03 3.95
C TYR A 56 12.23 -2.32 2.76
N ILE A 57 11.59 -2.42 1.61
CA ILE A 57 12.00 -1.79 0.35
C ILE A 57 10.87 -0.87 -0.10
N PHE A 58 11.17 0.40 -0.30
CA PHE A 58 10.24 1.35 -0.91
C PHE A 58 10.80 1.87 -2.22
N THR A 59 9.92 2.39 -3.09
CA THR A 59 10.29 2.91 -4.41
C THR A 59 10.36 4.44 -4.35
N PRO A 60 11.55 5.05 -4.20
CA PRO A 60 11.67 6.50 -3.98
C PRO A 60 11.17 7.35 -5.15
N SER A 61 11.22 6.79 -6.37
CA SER A 61 10.78 7.45 -7.59
C SER A 61 9.26 7.48 -7.77
N GLY A 62 8.50 6.63 -7.06
CA GLY A 62 7.09 6.38 -7.35
C GLY A 62 6.85 5.69 -8.71
N ASP A 63 7.90 5.25 -9.41
CA ASP A 63 7.81 4.59 -10.71
C ASP A 63 7.49 3.10 -10.55
N MET A 64 6.40 2.65 -11.16
CA MET A 64 5.94 1.27 -11.06
C MET A 64 6.88 0.28 -11.76
N ALA A 65 7.60 0.69 -12.80
CA ALA A 65 8.61 -0.17 -13.42
C ALA A 65 9.82 -0.40 -12.50
N ASP A 66 10.20 0.60 -11.72
CA ASP A 66 11.26 0.44 -10.71
C ASP A 66 10.76 -0.42 -9.54
N MET A 67 9.52 -0.28 -9.13
CA MET A 67 8.91 -1.14 -8.14
C MET A 67 8.84 -2.60 -8.60
N ALA A 68 8.47 -2.87 -9.86
CA ALA A 68 8.48 -4.21 -10.43
C ALA A 68 9.88 -4.85 -10.38
N LYS A 69 10.94 -4.07 -10.67
CA LYS A 69 12.33 -4.52 -10.52
C LYS A 69 12.67 -4.84 -9.06
N SER A 70 12.20 -4.02 -8.12
CA SER A 70 12.41 -4.24 -6.69
C SER A 70 11.72 -5.52 -6.21
N ILE A 71 10.50 -5.79 -6.68
CA ILE A 71 9.79 -7.06 -6.40
C ILE A 71 10.57 -8.25 -6.94
N ALA A 72 11.03 -8.17 -8.21
CA ALA A 72 11.82 -9.24 -8.82
C ALA A 72 13.16 -9.47 -8.08
N ALA A 73 13.85 -8.39 -7.69
CA ALA A 73 15.09 -8.47 -6.92
C ALA A 73 14.86 -9.10 -5.54
N ALA A 74 13.79 -8.71 -4.83
CA ALA A 74 13.41 -9.30 -3.55
C ALA A 74 13.12 -10.81 -3.72
N ALA A 75 12.33 -11.19 -4.73
CA ALA A 75 12.02 -12.59 -5.01
C ALA A 75 13.26 -13.42 -5.34
N ALA A 76 14.23 -12.85 -6.08
CA ALA A 76 15.49 -13.53 -6.41
C ALA A 76 16.33 -13.91 -5.18
N THR A 77 16.12 -13.23 -4.03
CA THR A 77 16.79 -13.57 -2.76
C THR A 77 16.12 -14.73 -2.02
N GLN A 78 15.04 -15.31 -2.54
CA GLN A 78 14.29 -16.42 -1.96
C GLN A 78 13.89 -16.19 -0.49
N PRO A 79 13.09 -15.15 -0.18
CA PRO A 79 12.57 -14.94 1.17
C PRO A 79 11.53 -16.02 1.53
N ASP A 80 11.29 -16.23 2.82
CA ASP A 80 10.22 -17.11 3.30
C ASP A 80 8.82 -16.54 3.07
N GLY A 81 8.72 -15.23 2.82
CA GLY A 81 7.50 -14.56 2.38
C GLY A 81 7.76 -13.16 1.84
N LEU A 82 6.91 -12.75 0.92
CA LEU A 82 6.96 -11.45 0.26
C LEU A 82 5.63 -10.70 0.47
N VAL A 83 5.72 -9.47 0.97
CA VAL A 83 4.56 -8.57 1.12
C VAL A 83 4.70 -7.44 0.11
N VAL A 84 3.65 -7.19 -0.68
CA VAL A 84 3.70 -6.22 -1.78
C VAL A 84 2.48 -5.31 -1.75
N SER A 85 2.66 -4.00 -1.79
CA SER A 85 1.55 -3.09 -2.14
C SER A 85 1.28 -3.16 -3.65
N LEU A 86 0.01 -3.09 -4.07
CA LEU A 86 -0.38 -3.34 -5.45
C LEU A 86 -1.22 -2.18 -6.02
N PRO A 87 -0.64 -0.97 -6.17
CA PRO A 87 -1.38 0.19 -6.66
C PRO A 87 -1.75 0.10 -8.14
N ASP A 88 -0.89 -0.54 -8.94
CA ASP A 88 -1.07 -0.75 -10.37
C ASP A 88 -0.89 -2.24 -10.71
N PRO A 89 -1.99 -3.01 -10.79
CA PRO A 89 -1.93 -4.44 -11.10
C PRO A 89 -1.38 -4.75 -12.50
N ASP A 90 -1.54 -3.85 -13.47
CA ASP A 90 -1.04 -4.05 -14.83
C ASP A 90 0.49 -3.95 -14.88
N ALA A 91 1.05 -3.00 -14.16
CA ALA A 91 2.50 -2.80 -14.09
C ALA A 91 3.21 -3.84 -13.20
N LEU A 92 2.59 -4.25 -12.09
CA LEU A 92 3.24 -5.06 -11.05
C LEU A 92 2.85 -6.54 -11.10
N GLY A 93 1.74 -6.88 -11.74
CA GLY A 93 1.14 -8.20 -11.66
C GLY A 93 2.05 -9.32 -12.18
N GLN A 94 2.87 -9.05 -13.20
CA GLN A 94 3.78 -10.07 -13.72
C GLN A 94 4.89 -10.41 -12.70
N ALA A 95 5.48 -9.42 -12.05
CA ALA A 95 6.52 -9.64 -11.04
C ALA A 95 5.98 -10.42 -9.82
N ILE A 96 4.73 -10.19 -9.44
CA ILE A 96 4.04 -10.96 -8.39
C ILE A 96 3.83 -12.40 -8.82
N LYS A 97 3.31 -12.65 -10.04
CA LYS A 97 3.12 -14.00 -10.58
C LYS A 97 4.42 -14.78 -10.64
N ASP A 98 5.50 -14.13 -11.04
CA ASP A 98 6.83 -14.76 -11.14
C ASP A 98 7.35 -15.15 -9.73
N ALA A 99 7.14 -14.31 -8.72
CA ALA A 99 7.48 -14.65 -7.33
C ALA A 99 6.66 -15.84 -6.81
N VAL A 100 5.35 -15.87 -7.07
CA VAL A 100 4.47 -16.99 -6.73
C VAL A 100 4.89 -18.26 -7.46
N ALA A 101 5.22 -18.19 -8.75
CA ALA A 101 5.70 -19.32 -9.55
C ALA A 101 7.06 -19.86 -9.06
N ALA A 102 7.89 -18.99 -8.46
CA ALA A 102 9.13 -19.41 -7.79
C ALA A 102 8.90 -20.07 -6.42
N GLY A 103 7.65 -20.25 -5.99
CA GLY A 103 7.27 -20.90 -4.75
C GLY A 103 7.30 -19.98 -3.52
N ILE A 104 7.45 -18.68 -3.70
CA ILE A 104 7.46 -17.71 -2.60
C ILE A 104 6.02 -17.38 -2.20
N PRO A 105 5.64 -17.54 -0.92
CA PRO A 105 4.36 -17.06 -0.41
C PRO A 105 4.26 -15.54 -0.55
N VAL A 106 3.24 -15.05 -1.28
CA VAL A 106 3.02 -13.61 -1.48
C VAL A 106 1.74 -13.17 -0.80
N ILE A 107 1.81 -12.04 -0.09
CA ILE A 107 0.67 -11.32 0.46
C ILE A 107 0.65 -9.94 -0.20
N THR A 108 -0.51 -9.52 -0.73
CA THR A 108 -0.68 -8.13 -1.14
C THR A 108 -1.24 -7.29 0.00
N MET A 109 -0.94 -6.00 0.00
CA MET A 109 -1.41 -5.10 1.05
C MET A 109 -1.75 -3.71 0.52
N ASN A 110 -2.54 -2.96 1.29
CA ASN A 110 -2.98 -1.60 1.03
C ASN A 110 -3.83 -1.48 -0.24
N SER A 111 -3.24 -1.58 -1.42
CA SER A 111 -3.91 -1.47 -2.72
C SER A 111 -3.98 -2.82 -3.44
N GLY A 112 -4.94 -3.00 -4.35
CA GLY A 112 -5.01 -4.14 -5.27
C GLY A 112 -5.82 -5.33 -4.77
N LEU A 113 -6.76 -5.13 -3.85
CA LEU A 113 -7.65 -6.19 -3.33
C LEU A 113 -8.27 -7.04 -4.45
N GLU A 114 -8.85 -6.38 -5.46
CA GLU A 114 -9.60 -7.04 -6.54
C GLU A 114 -8.72 -7.93 -7.44
N SER A 115 -7.43 -7.60 -7.55
CA SER A 115 -6.47 -8.33 -8.39
C SER A 115 -5.67 -9.37 -7.62
N SER A 116 -5.59 -9.28 -6.31
CA SER A 116 -4.72 -10.08 -5.44
C SER A 116 -4.83 -11.58 -5.67
N ALA A 117 -6.05 -12.12 -5.61
CA ALA A 117 -6.29 -13.55 -5.77
C ALA A 117 -5.94 -14.07 -7.17
N SER A 118 -6.22 -13.29 -8.23
CA SER A 118 -5.91 -13.66 -9.62
C SER A 118 -4.42 -13.69 -9.94
N LEU A 119 -3.61 -13.02 -9.12
CA LEU A 119 -2.15 -13.03 -9.20
C LEU A 119 -1.51 -14.18 -8.41
N GLY A 120 -2.31 -14.96 -7.67
CA GLY A 120 -1.86 -16.09 -6.86
C GLY A 120 -1.37 -15.71 -5.46
N ALA A 121 -1.64 -14.48 -5.00
CA ALA A 121 -1.34 -14.10 -3.63
C ALA A 121 -2.21 -14.89 -2.64
N LEU A 122 -1.65 -15.22 -1.47
CA LEU A 122 -2.33 -15.99 -0.42
C LEU A 122 -3.51 -15.23 0.17
N MET A 123 -3.36 -13.92 0.33
CA MET A 123 -4.38 -13.02 0.86
C MET A 123 -4.04 -11.57 0.56
N HIS A 124 -5.02 -10.70 0.79
CA HIS A 124 -4.84 -9.25 0.80
C HIS A 124 -5.06 -8.70 2.21
N VAL A 125 -4.20 -7.77 2.64
CA VAL A 125 -4.35 -7.01 3.88
C VAL A 125 -4.63 -5.56 3.55
N GLY A 126 -5.89 -5.16 3.61
CA GLY A 126 -6.36 -3.83 3.24
C GLY A 126 -7.85 -3.68 3.51
N GLN A 127 -8.44 -2.63 2.97
CA GLN A 127 -9.88 -2.39 3.04
C GLN A 127 -10.51 -2.51 1.65
N PRO A 128 -11.80 -2.85 1.54
CA PRO A 128 -12.54 -2.74 0.28
C PRO A 128 -12.78 -1.26 -0.03
N GLU A 129 -11.96 -0.72 -0.92
CA GLU A 129 -11.85 0.73 -1.16
C GLU A 129 -13.12 1.35 -1.72
N PHE A 130 -13.77 0.66 -2.66
CA PHE A 130 -15.04 1.12 -3.19
C PHE A 130 -16.11 1.24 -2.10
N LEU A 131 -16.22 0.21 -1.22
CA LEU A 131 -17.16 0.24 -0.10
C LEU A 131 -16.82 1.36 0.91
N ALA A 132 -15.53 1.58 1.18
CA ALA A 132 -15.08 2.67 2.04
C ALA A 132 -15.51 4.03 1.47
N GLY A 133 -15.35 4.20 0.15
CA GLY A 133 -15.84 5.38 -0.58
C GLY A 133 -17.35 5.55 -0.48
N GLN A 134 -18.13 4.49 -0.72
CA GLN A 134 -19.59 4.52 -0.57
C GLN A 134 -20.00 4.99 0.83
N LYS A 135 -19.38 4.45 1.89
CA LYS A 135 -19.71 4.85 3.27
C LYS A 135 -19.35 6.31 3.56
N ALA A 136 -18.25 6.80 3.01
CA ALA A 136 -17.88 8.21 3.11
C ALA A 136 -18.88 9.10 2.38
N GLY A 137 -19.31 8.72 1.18
CA GLY A 137 -20.30 9.45 0.40
C GLY A 137 -21.71 9.43 1.04
N GLU A 138 -22.15 8.29 1.56
CA GLU A 138 -23.40 8.17 2.32
C GLU A 138 -23.38 9.12 3.54
N ARG A 139 -22.25 9.21 4.23
CA ARG A 139 -22.06 10.12 5.36
C ARG A 139 -22.15 11.58 4.93
N ALA A 140 -21.41 11.97 3.87
CA ALA A 140 -21.45 13.33 3.35
C ALA A 140 -22.86 13.73 2.93
N LYS A 141 -23.58 12.85 2.22
CA LYS A 141 -24.98 13.06 1.83
C LYS A 141 -25.92 13.23 3.02
N ALA A 142 -25.74 12.42 4.07
CA ALA A 142 -26.55 12.52 5.29
C ALA A 142 -26.32 13.83 6.04
N GLU A 143 -25.15 14.45 5.88
CA GLU A 143 -24.81 15.78 6.41
C GLU A 143 -25.25 16.94 5.48
N GLY A 144 -25.89 16.62 4.37
CA GLY A 144 -26.46 17.60 3.46
C GLY A 144 -25.60 17.94 2.25
N ALA A 145 -24.49 17.25 2.02
CA ALA A 145 -23.65 17.46 0.85
C ALA A 145 -24.41 17.07 -0.44
N THR A 146 -24.24 17.88 -1.47
CA THR A 146 -24.91 17.72 -2.76
C THR A 146 -23.95 17.50 -3.92
N LYS A 147 -22.70 17.98 -3.80
CA LYS A 147 -21.67 17.85 -4.82
C LYS A 147 -20.28 17.75 -4.20
N GLY A 148 -19.52 16.73 -4.61
CA GLY A 148 -18.21 16.45 -4.06
C GLY A 148 -17.05 16.74 -5.02
N ILE A 149 -15.85 16.90 -4.45
CA ILE A 149 -14.58 16.76 -5.14
C ILE A 149 -13.72 15.73 -4.40
N CYS A 150 -13.12 14.81 -5.15
CA CYS A 150 -12.19 13.82 -4.61
C CYS A 150 -10.76 14.18 -5.02
N PHE A 151 -9.90 14.47 -4.03
CA PHE A 151 -8.49 14.74 -4.27
C PHE A 151 -7.67 13.46 -4.21
N ILE A 152 -7.09 13.07 -5.36
CA ILE A 152 -6.29 11.87 -5.55
C ILE A 152 -4.82 12.28 -5.71
N GLN A 153 -3.93 11.75 -4.88
CA GLN A 153 -2.50 12.04 -4.97
C GLN A 153 -1.73 11.11 -5.91
N GLU A 154 -2.29 9.95 -6.23
CA GLU A 154 -1.69 8.91 -7.08
C GLU A 154 -2.74 8.42 -8.09
N ALA A 155 -2.85 9.11 -9.22
CA ALA A 155 -3.89 8.82 -10.22
C ALA A 155 -3.79 7.40 -10.83
N TYR A 156 -2.61 6.77 -10.76
CA TYR A 156 -2.37 5.39 -11.20
C TYR A 156 -2.86 4.34 -10.19
N ASN A 157 -3.12 4.74 -8.94
CA ASN A 157 -3.46 3.83 -7.85
C ASN A 157 -4.95 3.47 -7.90
N THR A 158 -5.24 2.22 -8.27
CA THR A 158 -6.62 1.72 -8.42
C THR A 158 -7.42 1.82 -7.13
N ALA A 159 -6.81 1.59 -5.98
CA ALA A 159 -7.47 1.69 -4.68
C ALA A 159 -8.02 3.11 -4.41
N LEU A 160 -7.27 4.15 -4.81
CA LEU A 160 -7.70 5.53 -4.61
C LEU A 160 -8.81 5.92 -5.58
N THR A 161 -8.73 5.47 -6.84
CA THR A 161 -9.80 5.69 -7.82
C THR A 161 -11.08 4.95 -7.44
N ASP A 162 -10.98 3.74 -6.92
CA ASP A 162 -12.11 2.96 -6.40
C ASP A 162 -12.78 3.66 -5.21
N ARG A 163 -12.00 4.23 -4.28
CA ARG A 163 -12.57 4.99 -3.16
C ARG A 163 -13.32 6.23 -3.63
N CYS A 164 -12.76 6.97 -4.58
CA CYS A 164 -13.46 8.10 -5.19
C CYS A 164 -14.71 7.66 -5.97
N GLY A 165 -14.64 6.53 -6.68
CA GLY A 165 -15.77 5.94 -7.39
C GLY A 165 -16.92 5.56 -6.45
N GLY A 166 -16.59 4.88 -5.34
CA GLY A 166 -17.59 4.58 -4.31
C GLY A 166 -18.22 5.83 -3.70
N TYR A 167 -17.43 6.88 -3.46
CA TYR A 167 -17.96 8.16 -2.96
C TYR A 167 -18.93 8.81 -3.95
N ALA A 168 -18.61 8.72 -5.24
CA ALA A 168 -19.42 9.29 -6.32
C ALA A 168 -20.80 8.59 -6.49
N GLU A 169 -20.97 7.36 -5.99
CA GLU A 169 -22.27 6.67 -5.95
C GLU A 169 -23.31 7.40 -5.09
N ALA A 170 -22.88 8.10 -4.05
CA ALA A 170 -23.76 8.77 -3.12
C ALA A 170 -24.08 10.22 -3.52
N ILE A 171 -23.09 10.95 -4.01
CA ILE A 171 -23.18 12.34 -4.48
C ILE A 171 -22.33 12.55 -5.74
N PRO A 172 -22.78 13.34 -6.72
CA PRO A 172 -21.97 13.67 -7.90
C PRO A 172 -20.60 14.22 -7.49
N THR A 173 -19.51 13.61 -7.99
CA THR A 173 -18.16 13.92 -7.52
C THR A 173 -17.20 14.06 -8.71
N THR A 174 -16.38 15.11 -8.67
CA THR A 174 -15.27 15.31 -9.62
C THR A 174 -13.98 14.79 -9.01
N ASN A 175 -13.22 13.98 -9.74
CA ASN A 175 -11.86 13.59 -9.34
C ASN A 175 -10.86 14.68 -9.75
N PHE A 176 -9.91 14.98 -8.86
CA PHE A 176 -8.88 15.98 -9.09
C PHE A 176 -7.52 15.49 -8.58
N ASP A 177 -6.50 15.53 -9.44
CA ASP A 177 -5.13 15.17 -9.09
C ASP A 177 -4.52 16.23 -8.14
N SER A 178 -4.28 15.85 -6.90
CA SER A 178 -3.72 16.71 -5.87
C SER A 178 -2.18 16.71 -5.81
N SER A 179 -1.52 15.85 -6.56
CA SER A 179 -0.10 15.53 -6.37
C SER A 179 0.19 14.83 -5.03
N ASN A 180 1.30 14.08 -4.99
CA ASN A 180 1.79 13.42 -3.77
C ASN A 180 2.86 14.25 -3.02
N ASP A 181 3.29 15.41 -3.57
CA ASP A 181 4.22 16.31 -2.91
C ASP A 181 3.50 17.25 -1.94
N PRO A 182 3.71 17.12 -0.61
CA PRO A 182 3.07 17.96 0.40
C PRO A 182 3.26 19.47 0.18
N ALA A 183 4.35 19.90 -0.46
CA ALA A 183 4.61 21.29 -0.75
C ALA A 183 3.68 21.86 -1.84
N THR A 184 3.18 21.02 -2.74
CA THR A 184 2.34 21.44 -3.87
C THR A 184 0.84 21.23 -3.62
N ILE A 185 0.48 20.35 -2.70
CA ILE A 185 -0.92 20.00 -2.41
C ILE A 185 -1.80 21.23 -2.14
N PRO A 186 -1.44 22.20 -1.27
CA PRO A 186 -2.31 23.34 -1.01
C PRO A 186 -2.63 24.13 -2.27
N THR A 187 -1.63 24.40 -3.11
CA THR A 187 -1.83 25.14 -4.37
C THR A 187 -2.72 24.38 -5.34
N ARG A 188 -2.49 23.07 -5.49
CA ARG A 188 -3.32 22.23 -6.37
C ARG A 188 -4.74 22.10 -5.85
N ALA A 189 -4.91 21.91 -4.54
CA ALA A 189 -6.23 21.83 -3.94
C ALA A 189 -7.01 23.15 -4.11
N ALA A 190 -6.34 24.32 -3.94
CA ALA A 190 -6.94 25.62 -4.22
C ALA A 190 -7.41 25.72 -5.69
N ALA A 191 -6.58 25.28 -6.63
CA ALA A 191 -6.95 25.27 -8.06
C ALA A 191 -8.16 24.33 -8.32
N GLY A 192 -8.19 23.17 -7.69
CA GLY A 192 -9.31 22.23 -7.81
C GLY A 192 -10.62 22.82 -7.30
N LEU A 193 -10.60 23.49 -6.14
CA LEU A 193 -11.78 24.16 -5.58
C LEU A 193 -12.21 25.39 -6.41
N GLN A 194 -11.27 26.16 -6.92
CA GLN A 194 -11.58 27.30 -7.82
C GLN A 194 -12.21 26.85 -9.14
N ALA A 195 -11.77 25.70 -9.69
CA ALA A 195 -12.33 25.13 -10.91
C ALA A 195 -13.72 24.50 -10.68
N ASN A 196 -14.08 24.21 -9.42
CA ASN A 196 -15.34 23.58 -9.03
C ASN A 196 -16.01 24.38 -7.90
N PRO A 197 -16.47 25.63 -8.17
CA PRO A 197 -16.93 26.55 -7.12
C PRO A 197 -18.26 26.14 -6.47
N ASP A 198 -18.94 25.16 -7.02
CA ASP A 198 -20.23 24.63 -6.55
C ASP A 198 -20.10 23.35 -5.71
N VAL A 199 -18.86 22.88 -5.42
CA VAL A 199 -18.69 21.74 -4.50
C VAL A 199 -18.88 22.19 -3.05
N ASP A 200 -19.57 21.35 -2.29
CA ASP A 200 -19.87 21.53 -0.87
C ASP A 200 -19.29 20.42 0.01
N ALA A 201 -18.63 19.42 -0.60
CA ALA A 201 -17.97 18.34 0.10
C ALA A 201 -16.63 17.95 -0.54
N VAL A 202 -15.67 17.58 0.30
CA VAL A 202 -14.34 17.15 -0.12
C VAL A 202 -14.03 15.77 0.44
N LEU A 203 -13.60 14.85 -0.44
CA LEU A 203 -12.93 13.63 -0.07
C LEU A 203 -11.43 13.75 -0.36
N SER A 204 -10.57 13.54 0.63
CA SER A 204 -9.13 13.39 0.46
C SER A 204 -8.75 11.94 0.71
N VAL A 205 -8.06 11.30 -0.24
CA VAL A 205 -7.75 9.87 -0.14
C VAL A 205 -6.35 9.57 0.42
N GLY A 206 -5.60 10.61 0.80
CA GLY A 206 -4.33 10.52 1.52
C GLY A 206 -4.28 11.42 2.75
N PRO A 207 -3.59 11.04 3.85
CA PRO A 207 -3.55 11.83 5.08
C PRO A 207 -2.91 13.21 4.90
N HIS A 208 -1.82 13.31 4.16
CA HIS A 208 -1.15 14.58 3.87
C HIS A 208 -1.96 15.46 2.91
N VAL A 209 -2.74 14.86 2.00
CA VAL A 209 -3.71 15.60 1.16
C VAL A 209 -4.79 16.23 2.03
N CYS A 210 -5.33 15.46 2.98
CA CYS A 210 -6.34 15.96 3.93
C CYS A 210 -5.82 17.20 4.69
N VAL A 211 -4.60 17.13 5.22
CA VAL A 211 -3.97 18.25 5.93
C VAL A 211 -3.82 19.48 5.02
N GLY A 212 -3.33 19.27 3.78
CA GLY A 212 -3.16 20.37 2.82
C GLY A 212 -4.47 21.05 2.44
N VAL A 213 -5.54 20.28 2.24
CA VAL A 213 -6.88 20.81 1.95
C VAL A 213 -7.48 21.52 3.17
N GLN A 214 -7.31 20.97 4.38
CA GLN A 214 -7.80 21.58 5.61
C GLN A 214 -7.18 22.96 5.85
N GLN A 215 -5.90 23.14 5.54
CA GLN A 215 -5.24 24.44 5.67
C GLN A 215 -5.92 25.53 4.83
N LEU A 216 -6.41 25.20 3.64
CA LEU A 216 -7.16 26.14 2.79
C LEU A 216 -8.52 26.49 3.41
N SER A 217 -9.23 25.52 3.97
CA SER A 217 -10.51 25.73 4.64
C SER A 217 -10.39 26.71 5.83
N LEU A 218 -9.31 26.63 6.59
CA LEU A 218 -9.05 27.52 7.73
C LEU A 218 -8.69 28.94 7.32
N ILE A 219 -8.21 29.16 6.10
CA ILE A 219 -7.85 30.50 5.59
C ILE A 219 -9.08 31.21 4.99
N HIS A 220 -10.09 30.46 4.54
CA HIS A 220 -11.26 30.99 3.85
C HIS A 220 -12.55 31.05 4.69
N ILE A 221 -12.49 30.58 5.93
CA ILE A 221 -13.55 30.78 6.94
C ILE A 221 -13.31 32.04 7.72
#